data_bf1e150442a191e97b0f9fa34b14bc69
#
_entry.id   bf1e150442a191e97b0f9fa34b14bc69
#
_cell.length_a   1.000
_cell.length_b   1.000
_cell.length_c   1.000
_cell.angle_alpha   90.00
_cell.angle_beta   90.00
_cell.angle_gamma   90.00
#
_symmetry.space_group_name_H-M   'P 1'
#
loop_
_entity.id
_entity.type
_entity.pdbx_description
1 polymer ?
#
loop_
_entity_poly.entity_id
_entity_poly.type
_entity_poly.pdbx_seq_one_letter_code
_entity_poly.pdbx_strand_id
1 'polypeptide(L)'
;MEPFKRILALDVGDKTIGMAVSDPLGWTAQGLHTIRRETPEADIQAMKIVIKQYEVTHLVVGLPKNMNGTIGPQAEKVRHFIEQLRPEISCEITEWDERLTTKMAERSLIEADLRRSKRKKIIDTAAAVCILQGYLDFLNR
;
A
#
# COMPACT_ATOMS: atom_id res chain seq x y z
N MET A 1 -26.82 -4.73 7.67
CA MET A 1 -25.93 -4.52 6.52
C MET A 1 -24.51 -4.35 7.02
N GLU A 2 -23.61 -5.17 6.55
CA GLU A 2 -22.22 -5.05 6.95
C GLU A 2 -21.62 -3.75 6.41
N PRO A 3 -20.84 -3.04 7.23
CA PRO A 3 -20.14 -1.87 6.73
C PRO A 3 -19.14 -2.29 5.65
N PHE A 4 -18.95 -1.43 4.68
CA PHE A 4 -17.95 -1.67 3.63
C PHE A 4 -16.56 -1.73 4.28
N LYS A 5 -15.80 -2.75 3.90
CA LYS A 5 -14.43 -2.89 4.38
C LYS A 5 -13.54 -1.85 3.73
N ARG A 6 -12.80 -1.11 4.53
CA ARG A 6 -11.78 -0.22 4.00
C ARG A 6 -10.45 -0.92 3.98
N ILE A 7 -9.79 -0.79 2.86
CA ILE A 7 -8.52 -1.47 2.60
C ILE A 7 -7.44 -0.41 2.48
N LEU A 8 -6.35 -0.62 3.19
CA LEU A 8 -5.17 0.24 3.13
C LEU A 8 -4.04 -0.53 2.46
N ALA A 9 -3.49 0.04 1.39
CA ALA A 9 -2.33 -0.55 0.73
C ALA A 9 -1.06 0.16 1.18
N LEU A 10 -0.01 -0.62 1.33
CA LEU A 10 1.30 -0.14 1.75
C LEU A 10 2.35 -0.49 0.71
N ASP A 11 3.17 0.49 0.38
CA ASP A 11 4.40 0.28 -0.36
C ASP A 11 5.56 0.57 0.60
N VAL A 12 6.15 -0.49 1.14
CA VAL A 12 7.15 -0.37 2.20
C VAL A 12 8.54 -0.25 1.59
N GLY A 13 9.10 0.95 1.66
CA GLY A 13 10.46 1.22 1.24
C GLY A 13 11.42 1.31 2.42
N ASP A 14 12.69 1.55 2.13
CA ASP A 14 13.71 1.70 3.18
C ASP A 14 13.55 3.01 3.95
N LYS A 15 13.10 4.05 3.29
CA LYS A 15 13.01 5.40 3.88
C LYS A 15 11.59 5.88 4.08
N THR A 16 10.65 5.35 3.30
CA THR A 16 9.26 5.81 3.32
C THR A 16 8.30 4.65 3.19
N ILE A 17 7.07 4.86 3.67
CA ILE A 17 5.97 3.95 3.42
C ILE A 17 4.90 4.75 2.68
N GLY A 18 4.69 4.39 1.41
CA GLY A 18 3.60 4.96 0.62
C GLY A 18 2.29 4.31 1.00
N MET A 19 1.21 5.08 1.01
CA MET A 19 -0.09 4.58 1.44
C MET A 19 -1.19 4.98 0.48
N ALA A 20 -2.16 4.08 0.31
CA ALA A 20 -3.40 4.38 -0.39
C ALA A 20 -4.55 3.69 0.32
N VAL A 21 -5.71 4.31 0.35
CA VAL A 21 -6.90 3.75 1.00
C VAL A 21 -8.03 3.62 -0.02
N SER A 22 -8.82 2.56 0.10
CA SER A 22 -9.99 2.41 -0.77
C SER A 22 -11.07 3.41 -0.38
N ASP A 23 -11.87 3.82 -1.38
CA ASP A 23 -13.08 4.58 -1.09
C ASP A 23 -14.07 3.69 -0.30
N PRO A 24 -15.09 4.27 0.34
CA PRO A 24 -16.03 3.48 1.13
C PRO A 24 -16.75 2.38 0.36
N LEU A 25 -16.88 2.52 -0.96
CA LEU A 25 -17.52 1.51 -1.80
C LEU A 25 -16.57 0.42 -2.30
N GLY A 26 -15.26 0.61 -2.10
CA GLY A 26 -14.27 -0.39 -2.53
C GLY A 26 -13.99 -0.43 -4.02
N TRP A 27 -14.22 0.66 -4.74
CA TRP A 27 -14.00 0.73 -6.19
C TRP A 27 -12.69 1.37 -6.60
N THR A 28 -12.27 2.39 -5.86
CA THR A 28 -11.11 3.21 -6.25
C THR A 28 -10.10 3.33 -5.14
N ALA A 29 -8.84 3.49 -5.54
CA ALA A 29 -7.73 3.72 -4.64
C ALA A 29 -7.45 5.22 -4.55
N GLN A 30 -7.31 5.73 -3.32
CA GLN A 30 -7.01 7.13 -3.05
C GLN A 30 -5.66 7.21 -2.33
N GLY A 31 -4.73 7.98 -2.89
CA GLY A 31 -3.43 8.17 -2.26
C GLY A 31 -3.53 8.98 -0.97
N LEU A 32 -2.78 8.53 0.02
CA LEU A 32 -2.64 9.25 1.29
C LEU A 32 -1.24 9.83 1.40
N HIS A 33 -0.98 10.52 2.51
CA HIS A 33 0.35 11.03 2.76
C HIS A 33 1.35 9.86 2.94
N THR A 34 2.62 10.13 2.68
CA THR A 34 3.69 9.16 2.85
C THR A 34 4.25 9.25 4.26
N ILE A 35 4.46 8.11 4.91
CA ILE A 35 5.12 8.06 6.20
C ILE A 35 6.63 8.05 5.98
N ARG A 36 7.33 8.98 6.63
CA ARG A 36 8.79 8.96 6.66
C ARG A 36 9.22 8.03 7.77
N ARG A 37 10.00 7.02 7.43
CA ARG A 37 10.40 5.99 8.39
C ARG A 37 11.43 6.53 9.37
N GLU A 38 11.27 6.14 10.62
CA GLU A 38 12.19 6.49 11.71
C GLU A 38 12.65 5.20 12.40
N THR A 39 11.92 4.77 13.41
CA THR A 39 12.15 3.50 14.09
C THR A 39 11.00 2.55 13.83
N PRO A 40 11.19 1.22 13.97
CA PRO A 40 10.08 0.29 13.81
C PRO A 40 8.88 0.63 14.70
N GLU A 41 9.14 1.04 15.93
CA GLU A 41 8.07 1.40 16.87
C GLU A 41 7.30 2.64 16.42
N ALA A 42 8.01 3.67 15.97
CA ALA A 42 7.37 4.89 15.47
C ALA A 42 6.59 4.62 14.19
N ASP A 43 7.12 3.80 13.31
CA ASP A 43 6.47 3.43 12.05
C ASP A 43 5.15 2.69 12.34
N ILE A 44 5.17 1.76 13.27
CA ILE A 44 3.98 1.00 13.67
C ILE A 44 2.93 1.92 14.31
N GLN A 45 3.35 2.85 15.16
CA GLN A 45 2.42 3.80 15.76
C GLN A 45 1.77 4.69 14.70
N ALA A 46 2.54 5.14 13.71
CA ALA A 46 2.00 5.91 12.60
C ALA A 46 0.96 5.10 11.81
N MET A 47 1.23 3.81 11.59
CA MET A 47 0.26 2.92 10.93
C MET A 47 -1.03 2.78 11.73
N LYS A 48 -0.91 2.61 13.06
CA LYS A 48 -2.09 2.49 13.93
C LYS A 48 -2.98 3.72 13.85
N ILE A 49 -2.39 4.91 13.77
CA ILE A 49 -3.13 6.16 13.65
C ILE A 49 -3.94 6.18 12.35
N VAL A 50 -3.32 5.81 11.24
CA VAL A 50 -3.99 5.78 9.94
C VAL A 50 -5.09 4.73 9.91
N ILE A 51 -4.82 3.55 10.44
CA ILE A 51 -5.82 2.47 10.51
C ILE A 51 -7.06 2.92 11.28
N LYS A 52 -6.86 3.59 12.40
CA LYS A 52 -7.96 4.09 13.21
C LYS A 52 -8.70 5.23 12.50
N GLN A 53 -7.97 6.16 11.91
CA GLN A 53 -8.54 7.33 11.26
C GLN A 53 -9.47 6.95 10.11
N TYR A 54 -9.09 5.96 9.31
CA TYR A 54 -9.85 5.53 8.15
C TYR A 54 -10.67 4.27 8.39
N GLU A 55 -10.71 3.77 9.63
CA GLU A 55 -11.45 2.57 9.99
C GLU A 55 -11.08 1.38 9.11
N VAL A 56 -9.79 1.20 8.91
CA VAL A 56 -9.24 0.15 8.04
C VAL A 56 -9.42 -1.21 8.68
N THR A 57 -9.90 -2.17 7.90
CA THR A 57 -10.10 -3.57 8.34
C THR A 57 -9.14 -4.54 7.70
N HIS A 58 -8.49 -4.13 6.62
CA HIS A 58 -7.62 -5.02 5.84
C HIS A 58 -6.44 -4.23 5.29
N LEU A 59 -5.24 -4.83 5.40
CA LEU A 59 -4.02 -4.26 4.82
C LEU A 59 -3.59 -5.10 3.64
N VAL A 60 -3.18 -4.43 2.57
CA VAL A 60 -2.55 -5.07 1.42
C VAL A 60 -1.14 -4.51 1.30
N VAL A 61 -0.15 -5.34 1.45
CA VAL A 61 1.26 -4.91 1.42
C VAL A 61 1.90 -5.44 0.15
N GLY A 62 2.41 -4.52 -0.67
CA GLY A 62 3.11 -4.90 -1.89
C GLY A 62 4.39 -5.66 -1.58
N LEU A 63 4.56 -6.80 -2.23
CA LEU A 63 5.75 -7.62 -2.06
C LEU A 63 6.56 -7.61 -3.36
N PRO A 64 7.75 -6.96 -3.35
CA PRO A 64 8.55 -6.80 -4.56
C PRO A 64 9.38 -8.06 -4.84
N LYS A 65 8.75 -9.08 -5.40
CA LYS A 65 9.43 -10.31 -5.76
C LYS A 65 10.36 -10.11 -6.96
N ASN A 66 11.39 -10.96 -7.06
CA ASN A 66 12.22 -11.02 -8.25
C ASN A 66 11.39 -11.45 -9.46
N MET A 67 11.87 -11.17 -10.66
CA MET A 67 11.14 -11.48 -11.90
C MET A 67 10.81 -12.97 -12.02
N ASN A 68 11.64 -13.84 -11.46
CA ASN A 68 11.41 -15.28 -11.48
C ASN A 68 10.51 -15.78 -10.33
N GLY A 69 9.93 -14.85 -9.55
CA GLY A 69 9.03 -15.21 -8.44
C GLY A 69 9.70 -15.51 -7.12
N THR A 70 11.03 -15.45 -7.06
CA THR A 70 11.73 -15.71 -5.80
C THR A 70 11.73 -14.49 -4.90
N ILE A 71 11.92 -14.73 -3.60
CA ILE A 71 11.99 -13.69 -2.59
C ILE A 71 13.44 -13.19 -2.50
N GLY A 72 13.64 -11.93 -2.85
CA GLY A 72 14.93 -11.27 -2.72
C GLY A 72 15.06 -10.46 -1.43
N PRO A 73 16.19 -9.76 -1.26
CA PRO A 73 16.43 -9.00 -0.02
C PRO A 73 15.37 -7.95 0.29
N GLN A 74 14.87 -7.26 -0.73
CA GLN A 74 13.84 -6.23 -0.53
C GLN A 74 12.52 -6.83 -0.05
N ALA A 75 12.11 -7.95 -0.65
CA ALA A 75 10.90 -8.66 -0.23
C ALA A 75 11.03 -9.19 1.20
N GLU A 76 12.21 -9.65 1.58
CA GLU A 76 12.46 -10.09 2.96
C GLU A 76 12.32 -8.95 3.96
N LYS A 77 12.78 -7.75 3.62
CA LYS A 77 12.63 -6.57 4.47
C LYS A 77 11.15 -6.24 4.67
N VAL A 78 10.36 -6.33 3.61
CA VAL A 78 8.92 -6.09 3.67
C VAL A 78 8.25 -7.13 4.58
N ARG A 79 8.58 -8.40 4.42
CA ARG A 79 8.04 -9.45 5.28
C ARG A 79 8.42 -9.27 6.74
N HIS A 80 9.64 -8.82 7.00
CA HIS A 80 10.07 -8.53 8.36
C HIS A 80 9.22 -7.42 8.98
N PHE A 81 8.93 -6.37 8.22
CA PHE A 81 8.04 -5.30 8.68
C PHE A 81 6.64 -5.82 8.97
N ILE A 82 6.11 -6.68 8.10
CA ILE A 82 4.79 -7.29 8.29
C ILE A 82 4.75 -8.09 9.59
N GLU A 83 5.80 -8.87 9.88
CA GLU A 83 5.85 -9.65 11.10
C GLU A 83 5.92 -8.79 12.36
N GLN A 84 6.57 -7.64 12.29
CA GLN A 84 6.59 -6.69 13.39
C GLN A 84 5.22 -6.00 13.58
N LEU A 85 4.51 -5.76 12.49
CA LEU A 85 3.22 -5.09 12.50
C LEU A 85 2.09 -6.01 12.96
N ARG A 86 2.14 -7.27 12.56
CA ARG A 86 1.06 -8.24 12.77
C ARG A 86 0.54 -8.32 14.21
N PRO A 87 1.39 -8.42 15.25
CA PRO A 87 0.89 -8.51 16.62
C PRO A 87 0.33 -7.19 17.16
N GLU A 88 0.57 -6.08 16.46
CA GLU A 88 0.19 -4.74 16.93
C GLU A 88 -1.14 -4.27 16.38
N ILE A 89 -1.73 -4.98 15.43
CA ILE A 89 -2.98 -4.59 14.79
C ILE A 89 -3.93 -5.78 14.71
N SER A 90 -5.22 -5.48 14.54
CA SER A 90 -6.25 -6.52 14.38
C SER A 90 -6.68 -6.73 12.94
N CYS A 91 -6.14 -5.94 12.01
CA CYS A 91 -6.47 -6.05 10.59
C CYS A 91 -5.91 -7.33 9.99
N GLU A 92 -6.60 -7.87 8.99
CA GLU A 92 -6.03 -8.91 8.15
C GLU A 92 -4.96 -8.30 7.27
N ILE A 93 -3.90 -9.06 6.98
CA ILE A 93 -2.80 -8.61 6.13
C ILE A 93 -2.67 -9.56 4.95
N THR A 94 -2.72 -9.01 3.74
CA THR A 94 -2.49 -9.75 2.50
C THR A 94 -1.20 -9.25 1.87
N GLU A 95 -0.31 -10.16 1.51
CA GLU A 95 0.85 -9.85 0.68
C GLU A 95 0.40 -9.85 -0.78
N TRP A 96 0.70 -8.79 -1.50
CA TRP A 96 0.35 -8.65 -2.91
C TRP A 96 1.60 -8.66 -3.76
N ASP A 97 1.67 -9.59 -4.70
CA ASP A 97 2.78 -9.69 -5.63
C ASP A 97 2.75 -8.49 -6.57
N GLU A 98 3.72 -7.58 -6.44
CA GLU A 98 3.78 -6.36 -7.25
C GLU A 98 3.94 -6.65 -8.73
N ARG A 99 4.38 -7.84 -9.12
CA ARG A 99 4.46 -8.23 -10.55
C ARG A 99 3.08 -8.29 -11.19
N LEU A 100 2.01 -8.40 -10.38
CA LEU A 100 0.63 -8.40 -10.87
C LEU A 100 0.12 -7.00 -11.22
N THR A 101 0.84 -5.96 -10.82
CA THR A 101 0.52 -4.58 -11.15
C THR A 101 1.12 -4.26 -12.51
N THR A 102 0.29 -3.84 -13.46
CA THR A 102 0.77 -3.56 -14.81
C THR A 102 1.58 -2.26 -14.85
N LYS A 103 2.74 -2.30 -15.50
CA LYS A 103 3.56 -1.11 -15.68
C LYS A 103 2.84 -0.01 -16.46
N MET A 104 1.92 -0.40 -17.33
CA MET A 104 1.14 0.56 -18.12
C MET A 104 0.20 1.36 -17.22
N ALA A 105 -0.49 0.71 -16.30
CA ALA A 105 -1.36 1.39 -15.35
C ALA A 105 -0.57 2.36 -14.47
N GLU A 106 0.59 1.92 -13.99
CA GLU A 106 1.49 2.75 -13.20
C GLU A 106 1.95 3.97 -13.98
N ARG A 107 2.36 3.81 -15.22
CA ARG A 107 2.75 4.93 -16.08
C ARG A 107 1.60 5.91 -16.32
N SER A 108 0.42 5.40 -16.56
CA SER A 108 -0.77 6.24 -16.76
C SER A 108 -1.07 7.09 -15.54
N LEU A 109 -0.97 6.51 -14.36
CA LEU A 109 -1.16 7.24 -13.11
C LEU A 109 -0.10 8.31 -12.90
N ILE A 110 1.16 7.96 -13.12
CA ILE A 110 2.28 8.89 -12.96
C ILE A 110 2.14 10.04 -13.95
N GLU A 111 1.86 9.76 -15.21
CA GLU A 111 1.71 10.80 -16.25
C GLU A 111 0.53 11.72 -15.97
N ALA A 112 -0.62 11.16 -15.59
CA ALA A 112 -1.79 11.96 -15.27
C ALA A 112 -1.52 12.90 -14.10
N ASP A 113 -0.82 12.40 -13.10
CA ASP A 113 -0.54 13.17 -11.89
C ASP A 113 0.59 14.18 -12.07
N LEU A 114 1.59 13.87 -12.91
CA LEU A 114 2.66 14.81 -13.22
C LEU A 114 2.18 16.09 -13.87
N ARG A 115 1.05 16.03 -14.58
CA ARG A 115 0.45 17.21 -15.19
C ARG A 115 -0.18 18.14 -14.17
N ARG A 116 -0.42 17.66 -12.96
CA ARG A 116 -1.12 18.42 -11.91
C ARG A 116 -0.19 19.01 -10.86
N SER A 117 1.09 18.99 -11.08
CA SER A 117 2.10 19.81 -10.41
C SER A 117 2.56 19.47 -9.00
N LYS A 118 2.40 18.27 -8.51
CA LYS A 118 3.02 17.90 -7.24
C LYS A 118 3.77 16.58 -7.37
N ARG A 119 4.70 16.61 -8.31
CA ARG A 119 5.48 15.44 -8.73
C ARG A 119 5.97 14.56 -7.60
N LYS A 120 6.53 15.15 -6.56
CA LYS A 120 7.20 14.38 -5.53
C LYS A 120 6.23 13.60 -4.64
N LYS A 121 5.12 14.24 -4.23
CA LYS A 121 4.10 13.58 -3.41
C LYS A 121 3.38 12.48 -4.18
N ILE A 122 3.15 12.69 -5.45
CA ILE A 122 2.42 11.77 -6.32
C ILE A 122 3.24 10.53 -6.62
N ILE A 123 4.53 10.71 -6.90
CA ILE A 123 5.43 9.58 -7.15
C ILE A 123 5.56 8.71 -5.90
N ASP A 124 5.66 9.32 -4.70
CA ASP A 124 5.81 8.59 -3.45
C ASP A 124 4.60 7.72 -3.12
N THR A 125 3.39 8.11 -3.58
CA THR A 125 2.16 7.35 -3.31
C THR A 125 1.68 6.53 -4.51
N ALA A 126 2.23 6.76 -5.70
CA ALA A 126 1.76 6.11 -6.93
C ALA A 126 1.85 4.59 -6.86
N ALA A 127 2.91 4.05 -6.27
CA ALA A 127 3.07 2.61 -6.14
C ALA A 127 1.98 2.02 -5.24
N ALA A 128 1.68 2.67 -4.12
CA ALA A 128 0.62 2.21 -3.21
C ALA A 128 -0.76 2.27 -3.88
N VAL A 129 -1.02 3.31 -4.66
CA VAL A 129 -2.26 3.44 -5.43
C VAL A 129 -2.38 2.30 -6.45
N CYS A 130 -1.30 1.98 -7.15
CA CYS A 130 -1.28 0.88 -8.12
C CYS A 130 -1.49 -0.47 -7.46
N ILE A 131 -0.85 -0.70 -6.33
CA ILE A 131 -1.03 -1.93 -5.54
C ILE A 131 -2.49 -2.08 -5.15
N LEU A 132 -3.08 -1.03 -4.59
CA LEU A 132 -4.46 -1.08 -4.13
C LEU A 132 -5.44 -1.24 -5.27
N GLN A 133 -5.27 -0.49 -6.36
CA GLN A 133 -6.17 -0.60 -7.50
C GLN A 133 -6.10 -1.99 -8.12
N GLY A 134 -4.91 -2.56 -8.23
CA GLY A 134 -4.76 -3.93 -8.72
C GLY A 134 -5.49 -4.93 -7.85
N TYR A 135 -5.40 -4.77 -6.54
CA TYR A 135 -6.10 -5.64 -5.59
C TYR A 135 -7.62 -5.48 -5.66
N LEU A 136 -8.10 -4.23 -5.72
CA LEU A 136 -9.54 -3.95 -5.85
C LEU A 136 -10.11 -4.54 -7.15
N ASP A 137 -9.40 -4.38 -8.25
CA ASP A 137 -9.81 -4.96 -9.53
C ASP A 137 -9.87 -6.48 -9.47
N PHE A 138 -8.93 -7.09 -8.76
CA PHE A 138 -8.94 -8.54 -8.52
C PHE A 138 -10.17 -8.96 -7.73
N LEU A 139 -10.53 -8.23 -6.68
CA LEU A 139 -11.70 -8.54 -5.85
C LEU A 139 -13.02 -8.35 -6.60
N ASN A 140 -13.06 -7.39 -7.52
CA ASN A 140 -14.29 -7.01 -8.23
C ASN A 140 -14.43 -7.63 -9.61
N ARG A 141 -13.71 -8.70 -9.86
CA ARG A 141 -13.86 -9.44 -11.13
C ARG A 141 -15.26 -9.98 -11.35
#